data_50ca5da8807810e1239d59f9cabe4078
#
_entry.id   50ca5da8807810e1239d59f9cabe4078
#
_cell.length_a   1.000
_cell.length_b   1.000
_cell.length_c   1.000
_cell.angle_alpha   90.00
_cell.angle_beta   90.00
_cell.angle_gamma   90.00
#
_symmetry.space_group_name_H-M   'P 1'
#
loop_
_entity.id
_entity.type
_entity.pdbx_description
1 polymer ?
#
loop_
_entity_poly.entity_id
_entity_poly.type
_entity_poly.pdbx_seq_one_letter_code
_entity_poly.pdbx_strand_id
1 'polypeptide(L)'
;MLRWASNMLNLNNKKIFFFLGLIVAFLLVFGMGFFVGQKQVVCPICAPEDVDLSLFWDAYYKLQKNFIDPTKLDTQKIIYGAISGMAKSLDDPYTNFFEPKEAKRFEQDLSGSFDGIGVEIGLKKNQLTVIAPLKNTPGEKAGLKAGDIIIKINDKSTSDMSIEEAVNLIRGKKGTEVTLTIFRDEWKDTKDIKITRSTINIPSIDWELKDGNIAYIHIYLFDQSLSSKFNKMALEILASPAQKIVLDLR
;
A
#
# COMPACT_ATOMS: atom_id res chain seq x y z
N MET A 1 42.42 -79.84 -14.72
CA MET A 1 41.69 -78.79 -15.43
C MET A 1 40.33 -78.35 -14.80
N LEU A 2 39.80 -79.00 -13.78
CA LEU A 2 38.47 -78.75 -13.17
C LEU A 2 38.46 -77.68 -12.05
N ARG A 3 39.58 -77.25 -11.55
CA ARG A 3 39.66 -76.28 -10.42
C ARG A 3 39.67 -74.80 -10.83
N TRP A 4 39.90 -74.54 -12.10
CA TRP A 4 39.90 -73.15 -12.65
C TRP A 4 38.50 -72.66 -13.05
N ALA A 5 37.66 -73.58 -13.50
CA ALA A 5 36.26 -73.16 -13.90
C ALA A 5 35.37 -72.78 -12.72
N SER A 6 35.56 -73.39 -11.54
CA SER A 6 34.80 -73.08 -10.32
C SER A 6 35.13 -71.72 -9.71
N ASN A 7 36.34 -71.21 -9.92
CA ASN A 7 36.72 -69.89 -9.39
C ASN A 7 36.22 -68.73 -10.25
N MET A 8 36.07 -68.90 -11.56
CA MET A 8 35.53 -67.83 -12.44
C MET A 8 34.02 -67.63 -12.26
N LEU A 9 33.28 -68.74 -12.04
CA LEU A 9 31.83 -68.66 -11.77
C LEU A 9 31.55 -68.02 -10.41
N ASN A 10 32.41 -68.19 -9.43
CA ASN A 10 32.23 -67.63 -8.07
C ASN A 10 32.58 -66.15 -8.00
N LEU A 11 33.49 -65.63 -8.85
CA LEU A 11 33.85 -64.23 -8.96
C LEU A 11 32.76 -63.45 -9.67
N ASN A 12 32.05 -64.03 -10.61
CA ASN A 12 30.99 -63.39 -11.35
C ASN A 12 29.72 -63.23 -10.47
N ASN A 13 29.41 -64.28 -9.70
CA ASN A 13 28.27 -64.20 -8.77
C ASN A 13 28.47 -63.16 -7.65
N LYS A 14 29.69 -63.02 -7.08
CA LYS A 14 29.98 -62.01 -6.08
C LYS A 14 29.80 -60.58 -6.60
N LYS A 15 30.20 -60.30 -7.86
CA LYS A 15 29.99 -59.04 -8.51
C LYS A 15 28.52 -58.79 -8.76
N ILE A 16 27.76 -59.80 -9.21
CA ILE A 16 26.33 -59.71 -9.43
C ILE A 16 25.61 -59.40 -8.11
N PHE A 17 25.92 -60.09 -7.03
CA PHE A 17 25.32 -59.79 -5.70
C PHE A 17 25.72 -58.43 -5.18
N PHE A 18 26.93 -57.93 -5.45
CA PHE A 18 27.35 -56.58 -5.09
C PHE A 18 26.54 -55.53 -5.84
N PHE A 19 26.35 -55.65 -7.16
CA PHE A 19 25.52 -54.73 -7.95
C PHE A 19 24.04 -54.81 -7.56
N LEU A 20 23.52 -56.00 -7.28
CA LEU A 20 22.15 -56.15 -6.81
C LEU A 20 21.93 -55.45 -5.45
N GLY A 21 22.88 -55.59 -4.52
CA GLY A 21 22.87 -54.86 -3.24
C GLY A 21 22.90 -53.36 -3.41
N LEU A 22 23.68 -52.86 -4.38
CA LEU A 22 23.79 -51.43 -4.67
C LEU A 22 22.48 -50.86 -5.25
N ILE A 23 21.80 -51.61 -6.13
CA ILE A 23 20.51 -51.29 -6.68
C ILE A 23 19.43 -51.24 -5.59
N VAL A 24 19.40 -52.22 -4.70
CA VAL A 24 18.45 -52.28 -3.58
C VAL A 24 18.70 -51.12 -2.62
N ALA A 25 19.96 -50.80 -2.30
CA ALA A 25 20.31 -49.66 -1.47
C ALA A 25 19.84 -48.32 -2.11
N PHE A 26 20.06 -48.18 -3.43
CA PHE A 26 19.60 -47.01 -4.18
C PHE A 26 18.07 -46.88 -4.16
N LEU A 27 17.33 -47.95 -4.38
CA LEU A 27 15.87 -47.96 -4.33
C LEU A 27 15.35 -47.65 -2.92
N LEU A 28 16.01 -48.11 -1.87
CA LEU A 28 15.62 -47.76 -0.49
C LEU A 28 15.86 -46.29 -0.18
N VAL A 29 17.01 -45.73 -0.57
CA VAL A 29 17.32 -44.30 -0.38
C VAL A 29 16.37 -43.44 -1.20
N PHE A 30 16.12 -43.84 -2.46
CA PHE A 30 15.17 -43.14 -3.32
C PHE A 30 13.72 -43.17 -2.77
N GLY A 31 13.29 -44.39 -2.34
CA GLY A 31 11.98 -44.56 -1.70
C GLY A 31 11.82 -43.74 -0.42
N MET A 32 12.85 -43.76 0.43
CA MET A 32 12.86 -42.96 1.65
C MET A 32 12.84 -41.45 1.36
N GLY A 33 13.64 -40.98 0.39
CA GLY A 33 13.65 -39.58 -0.07
C GLY A 33 12.31 -39.17 -0.66
N PHE A 34 11.67 -40.04 -1.44
CA PHE A 34 10.34 -39.77 -2.02
C PHE A 34 9.26 -39.65 -0.94
N PHE A 35 9.23 -40.56 0.04
CA PHE A 35 8.27 -40.51 1.15
C PHE A 35 8.48 -39.30 2.07
N VAL A 36 9.73 -38.92 2.34
CA VAL A 36 10.03 -37.70 3.13
C VAL A 36 9.68 -36.45 2.33
N GLY A 37 9.96 -36.41 1.03
CA GLY A 37 9.67 -35.32 0.15
C GLY A 37 8.17 -35.04 0.02
N GLN A 38 7.34 -36.07 -0.06
CA GLN A 38 5.88 -35.90 -0.09
C GLN A 38 5.29 -35.28 1.20
N LYS A 39 5.91 -35.55 2.35
CA LYS A 39 5.44 -35.00 3.64
C LYS A 39 5.93 -33.57 3.92
N GLN A 40 6.95 -33.09 3.21
CA GLN A 40 7.54 -31.77 3.45
C GLN A 40 7.03 -30.65 2.53
N VAL A 41 6.24 -30.97 1.50
CA VAL A 41 5.58 -29.93 0.70
C VAL A 41 4.36 -29.42 1.48
N VAL A 42 4.61 -28.73 2.59
CA VAL A 42 3.61 -27.88 3.21
C VAL A 42 3.55 -26.64 2.32
N CYS A 43 2.55 -26.56 1.48
CA CYS A 43 2.23 -25.34 0.74
C CYS A 43 1.60 -24.38 1.75
N PRO A 44 2.30 -23.33 2.23
CA PRO A 44 1.73 -22.44 3.28
C PRO A 44 0.57 -21.60 2.77
N ILE A 45 0.26 -21.65 1.47
CA ILE A 45 -0.78 -20.87 0.78
C ILE A 45 -1.63 -21.77 -0.12
N CYS A 46 -1.74 -23.07 0.16
CA CYS A 46 -2.67 -23.93 -0.56
C CYS A 46 -4.11 -23.60 -0.19
N ALA A 47 -5.00 -23.68 -1.17
CA ALA A 47 -6.43 -23.55 -0.91
C ALA A 47 -6.85 -24.57 0.18
N PRO A 48 -7.66 -24.18 1.18
CA PRO A 48 -8.23 -25.11 2.13
C PRO A 48 -8.96 -26.24 1.39
N GLU A 49 -8.87 -27.48 1.89
CA GLU A 49 -9.43 -28.67 1.24
C GLU A 49 -10.96 -28.62 1.08
N ASP A 50 -11.62 -27.80 1.90
CA ASP A 50 -13.07 -27.59 1.95
C ASP A 50 -13.57 -26.41 1.09
N VAL A 51 -12.66 -25.68 0.41
CA VAL A 51 -13.03 -24.53 -0.43
C VAL A 51 -13.01 -24.90 -1.92
N ASP A 52 -14.22 -25.03 -2.50
CA ASP A 52 -14.37 -25.24 -3.94
C ASP A 52 -14.35 -23.90 -4.70
N LEU A 53 -13.27 -23.66 -5.42
CA LEU A 53 -13.10 -22.49 -6.29
C LEU A 53 -13.42 -22.76 -7.77
N SER A 54 -14.06 -23.89 -8.10
CA SER A 54 -14.37 -24.28 -9.50
C SER A 54 -15.22 -23.22 -10.21
N LEU A 55 -16.24 -22.69 -9.54
CA LEU A 55 -17.09 -21.63 -10.08
C LEU A 55 -16.33 -20.32 -10.33
N PHE A 56 -15.38 -19.97 -9.46
CA PHE A 56 -14.53 -18.80 -9.64
C PHE A 56 -13.68 -18.94 -10.91
N TRP A 57 -13.06 -20.09 -11.12
CA TRP A 57 -12.26 -20.34 -12.32
C TRP A 57 -13.10 -20.41 -13.59
N ASP A 58 -14.29 -21.00 -13.54
CA ASP A 58 -15.22 -21.01 -14.67
C ASP A 58 -15.62 -19.58 -15.08
N ALA A 59 -15.93 -18.74 -14.11
CA ALA A 59 -16.25 -17.34 -14.36
C ALA A 59 -15.04 -16.58 -14.96
N TYR A 60 -13.84 -16.79 -14.42
CA TYR A 60 -12.62 -16.18 -14.94
C TYR A 60 -12.36 -16.56 -16.41
N TYR A 61 -12.44 -17.85 -16.75
CA TYR A 61 -12.26 -18.32 -18.13
C TYR A 61 -13.34 -17.80 -19.08
N LYS A 62 -14.59 -17.70 -18.62
CA LYS A 62 -15.67 -17.11 -19.41
C LYS A 62 -15.43 -15.64 -19.69
N LEU A 63 -14.95 -14.89 -18.72
CA LEU A 63 -14.54 -13.49 -18.93
C LEU A 63 -13.41 -13.40 -19.95
N GLN A 64 -12.35 -14.19 -19.80
CA GLN A 64 -11.24 -14.20 -20.75
C GLN A 64 -11.68 -14.50 -22.18
N LYS A 65 -12.65 -15.41 -22.34
CA LYS A 65 -13.10 -15.87 -23.66
C LYS A 65 -14.10 -14.93 -24.34
N ASN A 66 -14.98 -14.29 -23.55
CA ASN A 66 -16.17 -13.62 -24.09
C ASN A 66 -16.17 -12.10 -23.85
N PHE A 67 -15.20 -11.54 -23.14
CA PHE A 67 -15.20 -10.11 -22.90
C PHE A 67 -14.88 -9.34 -24.18
N ILE A 68 -15.68 -8.31 -24.48
CA ILE A 68 -15.64 -7.57 -25.74
C ILE A 68 -14.28 -6.89 -25.98
N ASP A 69 -13.62 -6.41 -24.91
CA ASP A 69 -12.35 -5.71 -25.01
C ASP A 69 -11.25 -6.43 -24.20
N PRO A 70 -10.55 -7.41 -24.80
CA PRO A 70 -9.52 -8.17 -24.11
C PRO A 70 -8.38 -7.31 -23.54
N THR A 71 -8.17 -6.10 -24.06
CA THR A 71 -7.11 -5.19 -23.60
C THR A 71 -7.38 -4.63 -22.20
N LYS A 72 -8.63 -4.69 -21.72
CA LYS A 72 -9.04 -4.29 -20.38
C LYS A 72 -8.97 -5.42 -19.35
N LEU A 73 -8.69 -6.65 -19.79
CA LEU A 73 -8.54 -7.80 -18.89
C LEU A 73 -7.16 -7.78 -18.23
N ASP A 74 -7.06 -7.06 -17.16
CA ASP A 74 -5.89 -7.04 -16.28
C ASP A 74 -6.09 -8.10 -15.17
N THR A 75 -5.30 -9.17 -15.23
CA THR A 75 -5.35 -10.27 -14.26
C THR A 75 -5.16 -9.77 -12.82
N GLN A 76 -4.27 -8.79 -12.61
CA GLN A 76 -4.02 -8.26 -11.29
C GLN A 76 -5.24 -7.49 -10.73
N LYS A 77 -5.91 -6.72 -11.58
CA LYS A 77 -7.16 -6.04 -11.20
C LYS A 77 -8.28 -7.03 -10.88
N ILE A 78 -8.37 -8.13 -11.64
CA ILE A 78 -9.36 -9.19 -11.38
C ILE A 78 -9.10 -9.83 -10.02
N ILE A 79 -7.84 -10.14 -9.69
CA ILE A 79 -7.44 -10.70 -8.40
C ILE A 79 -7.79 -9.72 -7.26
N TYR A 80 -7.43 -8.45 -7.39
CA TYR A 80 -7.75 -7.44 -6.38
C TYR A 80 -9.26 -7.24 -6.20
N GLY A 81 -10.01 -7.24 -7.31
CA GLY A 81 -11.47 -7.19 -7.29
C GLY A 81 -12.10 -8.37 -6.57
N ALA A 82 -11.57 -9.58 -6.79
CA ALA A 82 -12.03 -10.80 -6.11
C ALA A 82 -11.77 -10.73 -4.60
N ILE A 83 -10.57 -10.31 -4.18
CA ILE A 83 -10.22 -10.14 -2.75
C ILE A 83 -11.09 -9.05 -2.11
N SER A 84 -11.30 -7.94 -2.81
CA SER A 84 -12.18 -6.86 -2.34
C SER A 84 -13.63 -7.34 -2.18
N GLY A 85 -14.13 -8.15 -3.15
CA GLY A 85 -15.44 -8.77 -3.08
C GLY A 85 -15.58 -9.73 -1.90
N MET A 86 -14.55 -10.53 -1.63
CA MET A 86 -14.50 -11.42 -0.47
C MET A 86 -14.56 -10.64 0.86
N ALA A 87 -13.79 -9.56 0.99
CA ALA A 87 -13.84 -8.70 2.18
C ALA A 87 -15.25 -8.08 2.34
N LYS A 88 -15.83 -7.56 1.26
CA LYS A 88 -17.17 -6.95 1.29
C LYS A 88 -18.30 -7.93 1.62
N SER A 89 -18.13 -9.23 1.34
CA SER A 89 -19.15 -10.26 1.65
C SER A 89 -19.34 -10.49 3.16
N LEU A 90 -18.47 -9.93 4.01
CA LEU A 90 -18.59 -10.00 5.47
C LEU A 90 -19.58 -8.98 6.03
N ASP A 91 -20.09 -8.06 5.20
CA ASP A 91 -21.00 -6.96 5.59
C ASP A 91 -20.47 -6.11 6.77
N ASP A 92 -19.14 -6.13 6.98
CA ASP A 92 -18.46 -5.30 7.97
C ASP A 92 -17.84 -4.06 7.30
N PRO A 93 -18.32 -2.83 7.63
CA PRO A 93 -17.82 -1.60 7.03
C PRO A 93 -16.36 -1.28 7.41
N TYR A 94 -15.82 -1.93 8.43
CA TYR A 94 -14.45 -1.72 8.89
C TYR A 94 -13.45 -2.71 8.28
N THR A 95 -13.94 -3.80 7.69
CA THR A 95 -13.09 -4.77 6.98
C THR A 95 -12.92 -4.36 5.52
N ASN A 96 -11.75 -3.85 5.18
CA ASN A 96 -11.45 -3.39 3.83
C ASN A 96 -10.15 -4.01 3.30
N PHE A 97 -10.18 -4.38 2.01
CA PHE A 97 -8.96 -4.72 1.28
C PHE A 97 -8.44 -3.48 0.58
N PHE A 98 -7.17 -3.18 0.79
CA PHE A 98 -6.46 -2.12 0.08
C PHE A 98 -5.46 -2.70 -0.91
N GLU A 99 -5.46 -2.21 -2.13
CA GLU A 99 -4.37 -2.48 -3.07
C GLU A 99 -3.03 -1.95 -2.50
N PRO A 100 -1.87 -2.49 -2.90
CA PRO A 100 -0.58 -2.11 -2.29
C PRO A 100 -0.30 -0.60 -2.28
N LYS A 101 -0.76 0.13 -3.30
CA LYS A 101 -0.63 1.61 -3.34
C LYS A 101 -1.54 2.29 -2.34
N GLU A 102 -2.76 1.80 -2.19
CA GLU A 102 -3.76 2.33 -1.25
C GLU A 102 -3.36 1.99 0.19
N ALA A 103 -2.90 0.74 0.44
CA ALA A 103 -2.38 0.32 1.74
C ALA A 103 -1.24 1.24 2.21
N LYS A 104 -0.29 1.53 1.32
CA LYS A 104 0.80 2.46 1.64
C LYS A 104 0.32 3.87 1.97
N ARG A 105 -0.73 4.36 1.28
CA ARG A 105 -1.33 5.66 1.60
C ARG A 105 -2.04 5.65 2.94
N PHE A 106 -2.82 4.62 3.17
CA PHE A 106 -3.51 4.44 4.44
C PHE A 106 -2.52 4.42 5.62
N GLU A 107 -1.39 3.72 5.48
CA GLU A 107 -0.30 3.76 6.46
C GLU A 107 0.30 5.17 6.63
N GLN A 108 0.48 5.91 5.53
CA GLN A 108 0.96 7.29 5.58
C GLN A 108 -0.05 8.21 6.27
N ASP A 109 -1.33 8.09 5.96
CA ASP A 109 -2.39 8.87 6.58
C ASP A 109 -2.50 8.56 8.09
N LEU A 110 -2.35 7.28 8.48
CA LEU A 110 -2.28 6.88 9.90
C LEU A 110 -1.01 7.38 10.61
N SER A 111 0.09 7.56 9.89
CA SER A 111 1.34 8.10 10.46
C SER A 111 1.34 9.63 10.59
N GLY A 112 0.32 10.30 10.06
CA GLY A 112 0.25 11.77 10.01
C GLY A 112 1.30 12.41 9.09
N SER A 113 1.91 11.61 8.19
CA SER A 113 2.92 12.11 7.25
C SER A 113 2.76 11.49 5.86
N PHE A 114 2.90 12.30 4.83
CA PHE A 114 2.83 11.85 3.44
C PHE A 114 3.76 12.65 2.53
N ASP A 115 4.16 12.07 1.41
CA ASP A 115 4.97 12.77 0.43
C ASP A 115 4.09 13.50 -0.60
N GLY A 116 4.26 14.82 -0.72
CA GLY A 116 3.46 15.67 -1.58
C GLY A 116 3.87 17.13 -1.55
N ILE A 117 2.93 18.02 -1.87
CA ILE A 117 3.18 19.46 -1.91
C ILE A 117 2.55 20.22 -0.73
N GLY A 118 1.73 19.57 0.10
CA GLY A 118 1.11 20.19 1.28
C GLY A 118 0.04 21.21 0.95
N VAL A 119 -0.93 20.81 0.15
CA VAL A 119 -2.07 21.66 -0.25
C VAL A 119 -3.35 20.87 -0.07
N GLU A 120 -4.34 21.47 0.56
CA GLU A 120 -5.70 20.98 0.60
C GLU A 120 -6.41 21.36 -0.70
N ILE A 121 -7.03 20.38 -1.36
CA ILE A 121 -7.76 20.57 -2.61
C ILE A 121 -9.19 20.08 -2.48
N GLY A 122 -10.10 20.67 -3.23
CA GLY A 122 -11.50 20.28 -3.26
C GLY A 122 -12.17 20.68 -4.57
N LEU A 123 -13.43 20.28 -4.74
CA LEU A 123 -14.24 20.73 -5.87
C LEU A 123 -15.06 21.96 -5.47
N LYS A 124 -14.90 23.06 -6.22
CA LYS A 124 -15.71 24.26 -6.10
C LYS A 124 -16.30 24.58 -7.47
N LYS A 125 -17.61 24.60 -7.58
CA LYS A 125 -18.32 24.78 -8.87
C LYS A 125 -17.87 23.78 -9.93
N ASN A 126 -17.66 22.52 -9.53
CA ASN A 126 -17.15 21.42 -10.36
C ASN A 126 -15.73 21.65 -10.92
N GLN A 127 -14.94 22.53 -10.32
CA GLN A 127 -13.55 22.79 -10.68
C GLN A 127 -12.63 22.42 -9.52
N LEU A 128 -11.53 21.74 -9.84
CA LEU A 128 -10.52 21.40 -8.85
C LEU A 128 -9.85 22.68 -8.34
N THR A 129 -9.98 22.94 -7.06
CA THR A 129 -9.58 24.22 -6.45
C THR A 129 -8.70 23.97 -5.22
N VAL A 130 -7.71 24.82 -5.03
CA VAL A 130 -6.93 24.90 -3.80
C VAL A 130 -7.81 25.49 -2.70
N ILE A 131 -8.10 24.70 -1.66
CA ILE A 131 -8.84 25.19 -0.48
C ILE A 131 -7.89 25.99 0.40
N ALA A 132 -6.74 25.41 0.77
CA ALA A 132 -5.70 26.09 1.51
C ALA A 132 -4.34 25.40 1.32
N PRO A 133 -3.24 26.15 1.14
CA PRO A 133 -1.91 25.61 1.32
C PRO A 133 -1.61 25.44 2.82
N LEU A 134 -0.96 24.35 3.19
CA LEU A 134 -0.49 24.13 4.56
C LEU A 134 0.76 24.97 4.82
N LYS A 135 0.88 25.49 6.04
CA LYS A 135 2.03 26.34 6.44
C LYS A 135 3.36 25.62 6.28
N ASN A 136 4.38 26.34 5.82
CA ASN A 136 5.73 25.86 5.64
C ASN A 136 5.92 24.73 4.61
N THR A 137 4.93 24.44 3.78
CA THR A 137 4.98 23.37 2.78
C THR A 137 5.46 23.87 1.40
N PRO A 138 5.85 22.95 0.49
CA PRO A 138 6.26 23.31 -0.86
C PRO A 138 5.20 24.07 -1.64
N GLY A 139 3.91 23.76 -1.47
CA GLY A 139 2.81 24.44 -2.15
C GLY A 139 2.68 25.89 -1.73
N GLU A 140 2.77 26.18 -0.42
CA GLU A 140 2.80 27.54 0.08
C GLU A 140 4.02 28.31 -0.43
N LYS A 141 5.21 27.72 -0.35
CA LYS A 141 6.46 28.34 -0.81
C LYS A 141 6.48 28.60 -2.31
N ALA A 142 5.76 27.80 -3.10
CA ALA A 142 5.56 28.01 -4.53
C ALA A 142 4.53 29.10 -4.85
N GLY A 143 3.88 29.68 -3.84
CA GLY A 143 2.93 30.77 -3.99
C GLY A 143 1.52 30.35 -4.36
N LEU A 144 1.13 29.09 -4.12
CA LEU A 144 -0.27 28.67 -4.21
C LEU A 144 -1.10 29.40 -3.15
N LYS A 145 -2.33 29.76 -3.51
CA LYS A 145 -3.26 30.46 -2.64
C LYS A 145 -4.63 29.76 -2.62
N ALA A 146 -5.37 29.98 -1.55
CA ALA A 146 -6.78 29.59 -1.50
C ALA A 146 -7.55 30.23 -2.65
N GLY A 147 -8.38 29.44 -3.34
CA GLY A 147 -9.12 29.84 -4.52
C GLY A 147 -8.44 29.66 -5.86
N ASP A 148 -7.17 29.24 -5.89
CA ASP A 148 -6.49 28.88 -7.14
C ASP A 148 -7.21 27.69 -7.80
N ILE A 149 -7.57 27.80 -9.07
CA ILE A 149 -8.17 26.72 -9.85
C ILE A 149 -7.06 25.95 -10.54
N ILE A 150 -7.03 24.64 -10.34
CA ILE A 150 -6.06 23.76 -10.96
C ILE A 150 -6.64 23.27 -12.28
N ILE A 151 -6.09 23.75 -13.40
CA ILE A 151 -6.56 23.43 -14.76
C ILE A 151 -5.89 22.14 -15.27
N LYS A 152 -4.60 21.95 -14.95
CA LYS A 152 -3.85 20.73 -15.32
C LYS A 152 -2.93 20.32 -14.17
N ILE A 153 -2.68 19.03 -14.10
CA ILE A 153 -1.65 18.41 -13.26
C ILE A 153 -0.70 17.69 -14.19
N ASN A 154 0.54 18.17 -14.29
CA ASN A 154 1.45 17.88 -15.39
C ASN A 154 0.75 18.19 -16.73
N ASP A 155 0.64 17.22 -17.63
CA ASP A 155 -0.03 17.42 -18.94
C ASP A 155 -1.49 16.98 -18.95
N LYS A 156 -2.05 16.52 -17.82
CA LYS A 156 -3.42 16.00 -17.73
C LYS A 156 -4.41 17.10 -17.31
N SER A 157 -5.47 17.29 -18.10
CA SER A 157 -6.59 18.14 -17.74
C SER A 157 -7.33 17.63 -16.50
N THR A 158 -7.81 18.56 -15.67
CA THR A 158 -8.57 18.26 -14.45
C THR A 158 -10.09 18.34 -14.63
N SER A 159 -10.59 18.61 -15.85
CA SER A 159 -12.02 18.90 -16.12
C SER A 159 -12.97 17.79 -15.67
N ASP A 160 -12.56 16.52 -15.84
CA ASP A 160 -13.37 15.35 -15.48
C ASP A 160 -12.68 14.49 -14.42
N MET A 161 -11.72 15.07 -13.70
CA MET A 161 -10.88 14.36 -12.75
C MET A 161 -11.53 14.37 -11.37
N SER A 162 -11.60 13.21 -10.73
CA SER A 162 -12.00 13.12 -9.32
C SER A 162 -10.93 13.73 -8.40
N ILE A 163 -11.33 14.16 -7.20
CA ILE A 163 -10.36 14.63 -6.18
C ILE A 163 -9.31 13.57 -5.90
N GLU A 164 -9.72 12.31 -5.83
CA GLU A 164 -8.84 11.19 -5.55
C GLU A 164 -7.78 11.00 -6.65
N GLU A 165 -8.18 11.07 -7.91
CA GLU A 165 -7.25 11.02 -9.05
C GLU A 165 -6.28 12.19 -9.03
N ALA A 166 -6.75 13.39 -8.72
CA ALA A 166 -5.92 14.58 -8.59
C ALA A 166 -4.89 14.42 -7.45
N VAL A 167 -5.32 13.98 -6.27
CA VAL A 167 -4.44 13.68 -5.14
C VAL A 167 -3.38 12.67 -5.54
N ASN A 168 -3.76 11.65 -6.33
CA ASN A 168 -2.84 10.63 -6.82
C ASN A 168 -1.75 11.17 -7.72
N LEU A 169 -2.06 12.17 -8.54
CA LEU A 169 -1.11 12.81 -9.43
C LEU A 169 -0.24 13.85 -8.71
N ILE A 170 -0.80 14.54 -7.72
CA ILE A 170 -0.10 15.56 -6.93
C ILE A 170 0.85 14.92 -5.92
N ARG A 171 0.41 13.88 -5.19
CA ARG A 171 1.29 13.09 -4.32
C ARG A 171 2.33 12.34 -5.15
N GLY A 172 3.43 11.97 -4.52
CA GLY A 172 4.48 11.16 -5.16
C GLY A 172 5.78 11.23 -4.37
N LYS A 173 6.77 10.47 -4.79
CA LYS A 173 8.05 10.34 -4.08
C LYS A 173 8.69 11.70 -3.80
N LYS A 174 9.13 11.91 -2.55
CA LYS A 174 9.94 13.07 -2.13
C LYS A 174 11.08 13.35 -3.12
N GLY A 175 11.26 14.63 -3.44
CA GLY A 175 12.30 15.11 -4.36
C GLY A 175 11.91 15.07 -5.84
N THR A 176 10.73 14.50 -6.19
CA THR A 176 10.20 14.59 -7.56
C THR A 176 9.38 15.86 -7.73
N GLU A 177 9.24 16.33 -8.97
CA GLU A 177 8.46 17.54 -9.30
C GLU A 177 7.05 17.19 -9.78
N VAL A 178 6.13 18.11 -9.52
CA VAL A 178 4.81 18.18 -10.15
C VAL A 178 4.60 19.58 -10.71
N THR A 179 4.03 19.67 -11.89
CA THR A 179 3.66 20.95 -12.51
C THR A 179 2.15 21.12 -12.40
N LEU A 180 1.71 22.22 -11.80
CA LEU A 180 0.30 22.60 -11.74
C LEU A 180 0.08 23.78 -12.65
N THR A 181 -0.84 23.65 -13.61
CA THR A 181 -1.33 24.81 -14.40
C THR A 181 -2.48 25.44 -13.62
N ILE A 182 -2.26 26.64 -13.12
CA ILE A 182 -3.16 27.36 -12.23
C ILE A 182 -3.84 28.51 -12.96
N PHE A 183 -5.12 28.66 -12.74
CA PHE A 183 -5.88 29.87 -13.04
C PHE A 183 -6.22 30.59 -11.74
N ARG A 184 -6.06 31.93 -11.75
CA ARG A 184 -6.40 32.81 -10.62
C ARG A 184 -7.09 34.03 -11.19
N ASP A 185 -8.17 34.45 -10.57
CA ASP A 185 -9.01 35.56 -11.06
C ASP A 185 -8.24 36.86 -11.32
N GLU A 186 -7.15 37.08 -10.57
CA GLU A 186 -6.28 38.26 -10.73
C GLU A 186 -5.34 38.16 -11.94
N TRP A 187 -5.25 36.98 -12.58
CA TRP A 187 -4.34 36.76 -13.70
C TRP A 187 -5.07 36.81 -15.03
N LYS A 188 -4.40 37.36 -16.06
CA LYS A 188 -4.95 37.36 -17.43
C LYS A 188 -4.92 35.94 -18.06
N ASP A 189 -3.89 35.18 -17.74
CA ASP A 189 -3.62 33.86 -18.30
C ASP A 189 -3.30 32.85 -17.20
N THR A 190 -3.39 31.57 -17.54
CA THR A 190 -2.94 30.48 -16.66
C THR A 190 -1.42 30.49 -16.52
N LYS A 191 -0.92 30.02 -15.38
CA LYS A 191 0.53 29.88 -15.13
C LYS A 191 0.88 28.48 -14.67
N ASP A 192 1.99 27.98 -15.16
CA ASP A 192 2.56 26.71 -14.71
C ASP A 192 3.45 26.96 -13.48
N ILE A 193 3.14 26.25 -12.39
CA ILE A 193 3.89 26.30 -11.15
C ILE A 193 4.52 24.92 -10.94
N LYS A 194 5.85 24.86 -10.98
CA LYS A 194 6.62 23.64 -10.69
C LYS A 194 6.90 23.55 -9.19
N ILE A 195 6.57 22.42 -8.60
CA ILE A 195 6.66 22.22 -7.15
C ILE A 195 7.38 20.92 -6.87
N THR A 196 8.47 21.00 -6.13
CA THR A 196 9.20 19.79 -5.67
C THR A 196 8.50 19.19 -4.46
N ARG A 197 8.13 17.93 -4.54
CA ARG A 197 7.48 17.21 -3.45
C ARG A 197 8.40 17.04 -2.25
N SER A 198 7.85 17.15 -1.07
CA SER A 198 8.55 16.86 0.19
C SER A 198 7.69 16.00 1.10
N THR A 199 8.28 15.46 2.15
CA THR A 199 7.50 14.86 3.24
C THR A 199 6.76 15.95 3.99
N ILE A 200 5.45 15.87 4.02
CA ILE A 200 4.53 16.76 4.71
C ILE A 200 4.15 16.09 6.03
N ASN A 201 4.41 16.77 7.12
CA ASN A 201 3.97 16.32 8.43
C ASN A 201 2.77 17.16 8.84
N ILE A 202 1.63 16.51 9.04
CA ILE A 202 0.45 17.16 9.61
C ILE A 202 0.63 17.12 11.13
N PRO A 203 0.57 18.25 11.83
CA PRO A 203 0.57 18.24 13.28
C PRO A 203 -0.67 17.48 13.77
N SER A 204 -0.48 16.44 14.57
CA SER A 204 -1.59 15.67 15.15
C SER A 204 -2.20 16.43 16.31
N ILE A 205 -1.40 17.24 16.98
CA ILE A 205 -1.75 17.99 18.18
C ILE A 205 -0.87 19.23 18.30
N ASP A 206 -1.45 20.32 18.74
CA ASP A 206 -0.73 21.50 19.23
C ASP A 206 -1.41 22.09 20.47
N TRP A 207 -0.78 23.07 21.06
CA TRP A 207 -1.35 23.83 22.16
C TRP A 207 -0.86 25.26 22.19
N GLU A 208 -1.66 26.13 22.74
CA GLU A 208 -1.27 27.51 22.99
C GLU A 208 -1.81 27.99 24.36
N LEU A 209 -1.08 28.92 24.97
CA LEU A 209 -1.55 29.57 26.17
C LEU A 209 -2.45 30.76 25.78
N LYS A 210 -3.72 30.69 26.14
CA LYS A 210 -4.70 31.76 25.96
C LYS A 210 -4.77 32.66 27.20
N ASP A 211 -5.37 33.82 27.05
CA ASP A 211 -5.64 34.75 28.16
C ASP A 211 -6.41 34.05 29.28
N GLY A 212 -6.10 34.40 30.53
CA GLY A 212 -6.67 33.74 31.72
C GLY A 212 -5.99 32.45 32.11
N ASN A 213 -4.74 32.22 31.66
CA ASN A 213 -3.95 31.04 31.95
C ASN A 213 -4.62 29.73 31.51
N ILE A 214 -5.19 29.73 30.32
CA ILE A 214 -5.88 28.58 29.73
C ILE A 214 -4.95 27.92 28.71
N ALA A 215 -4.58 26.64 28.96
CA ALA A 215 -3.94 25.81 27.95
C ALA A 215 -5.03 25.33 26.97
N TYR A 216 -5.02 25.86 25.76
CA TYR A 216 -5.90 25.44 24.68
C TYR A 216 -5.18 24.38 23.86
N ILE A 217 -5.69 23.18 23.89
CA ILE A 217 -5.11 22.00 23.21
C ILE A 217 -6.02 21.67 22.03
N HIS A 218 -5.45 21.56 20.85
CA HIS A 218 -6.15 21.13 19.65
C HIS A 218 -5.59 19.79 19.14
N ILE A 219 -6.43 18.75 19.06
CA ILE A 219 -6.10 17.47 18.46
C ILE A 219 -6.73 17.43 17.06
N TYR A 220 -5.89 17.54 16.04
CA TYR A 220 -6.31 17.51 14.64
C TYR A 220 -6.47 16.08 14.11
N LEU A 221 -5.66 15.14 14.63
CA LEU A 221 -5.62 13.78 14.11
C LEU A 221 -5.22 12.79 15.21
N PHE A 222 -5.95 11.68 15.28
CA PHE A 222 -5.61 10.54 16.13
C PHE A 222 -4.71 9.57 15.38
N ASP A 223 -3.42 9.87 15.31
CA ASP A 223 -2.40 9.07 14.68
C ASP A 223 -1.57 8.25 15.68
N GLN A 224 -0.70 7.37 15.18
CA GLN A 224 0.17 6.53 16.01
C GLN A 224 1.14 7.35 16.87
N SER A 225 1.46 8.57 16.47
CA SER A 225 2.39 9.46 17.18
C SER A 225 1.73 10.32 18.26
N LEU A 226 0.39 10.38 18.28
CA LEU A 226 -0.37 11.26 19.17
C LEU A 226 -0.03 11.04 20.64
N SER A 227 0.05 9.77 21.09
CA SER A 227 0.34 9.46 22.50
C SER A 227 1.69 10.03 22.95
N SER A 228 2.73 9.87 22.14
CA SER A 228 4.07 10.38 22.46
C SER A 228 4.12 11.90 22.43
N LYS A 229 3.45 12.54 21.44
CA LYS A 229 3.35 13.99 21.32
C LYS A 229 2.54 14.59 22.46
N PHE A 230 1.43 13.94 22.83
CA PHE A 230 0.60 14.36 23.96
C PHE A 230 1.40 14.35 25.28
N ASN A 231 2.15 13.28 25.55
CA ASN A 231 2.96 13.20 26.75
C ASN A 231 4.00 14.32 26.82
N LYS A 232 4.68 14.62 25.70
CA LYS A 232 5.65 15.73 25.63
C LYS A 232 4.96 17.07 25.89
N MET A 233 3.85 17.32 25.21
CA MET A 233 3.05 18.52 25.36
C MET A 233 2.51 18.69 26.79
N ALA A 234 2.05 17.61 27.42
CA ALA A 234 1.57 17.65 28.81
C ALA A 234 2.66 18.14 29.76
N LEU A 235 3.91 17.71 29.57
CA LEU A 235 5.03 18.21 30.35
C LEU A 235 5.30 19.71 30.12
N GLU A 236 5.17 20.18 28.89
CA GLU A 236 5.30 21.61 28.56
C GLU A 236 4.19 22.44 29.23
N ILE A 237 2.93 21.95 29.20
CA ILE A 237 1.80 22.60 29.84
C ILE A 237 1.97 22.64 31.35
N LEU A 238 2.42 21.56 31.99
CA LEU A 238 2.68 21.51 33.43
C LEU A 238 3.78 22.47 33.87
N ALA A 239 4.74 22.77 32.99
CA ALA A 239 5.78 23.76 33.23
C ALA A 239 5.33 25.21 32.91
N SER A 240 4.16 25.40 32.32
CA SER A 240 3.60 26.68 31.96
C SER A 240 2.76 27.31 33.09
N PRO A 241 2.36 28.60 33.00
CA PRO A 241 1.45 29.22 33.96
C PRO A 241 -0.01 28.79 33.78
N ALA A 242 -0.34 27.79 32.99
CA ALA A 242 -1.69 27.33 32.74
C ALA A 242 -2.35 26.79 34.01
N GLN A 243 -3.56 27.21 34.28
CA GLN A 243 -4.40 26.76 35.41
C GLN A 243 -5.65 26.03 34.96
N LYS A 244 -5.98 26.13 33.69
CA LYS A 244 -7.18 25.53 33.07
C LYS A 244 -6.80 24.90 31.75
N ILE A 245 -7.52 23.87 31.34
CA ILE A 245 -7.33 23.20 30.07
C ILE A 245 -8.64 23.24 29.29
N VAL A 246 -8.55 23.58 28.00
CA VAL A 246 -9.59 23.41 26.98
C VAL A 246 -9.06 22.43 25.95
N LEU A 247 -9.78 21.35 25.74
CA LEU A 247 -9.44 20.34 24.73
C LEU A 247 -10.43 20.48 23.56
N ASP A 248 -9.88 20.80 22.38
CA ASP A 248 -10.61 20.89 21.12
C ASP A 248 -10.34 19.66 20.26
N LEU A 249 -11.40 18.94 19.92
CA LEU A 249 -11.38 17.70 19.11
C LEU A 249 -12.11 17.85 17.77
N ARG A 250 -12.36 19.07 17.34
CA ARG A 250 -13.13 19.36 16.11
C ARG A 250 -12.28 19.33 14.87
#